data_1fd09937c26bedf6fb9d94e386b42db9
#
_entry.id   1fd09937c26bedf6fb9d94e386b42db9
#
_cell.length_a   1.000
_cell.length_b   1.000
_cell.length_c   1.000
_cell.angle_alpha   90.00
_cell.angle_beta   90.00
_cell.angle_gamma   90.00
#
_symmetry.space_group_name_H-M   'P 1'
#
loop_
_entity.id
_entity.type
_entity.pdbx_description
1 polymer ?
#
loop_
_entity_poly.entity_id
_entity_poly.type
_entity_poly.pdbx_seq_one_letter_code
_entity_poly.pdbx_strand_id
1 'polypeptide(L)'
;SFSRYKNPDGMMIYCVQANESAVRRTADVLQKQGERLDCLFYFSTKQTQEEISYIDEIGDERTMTHEALFRERVQSFAAHCIGIDYDESIRNEESIRRALSMADIMGTFMEAQSWQPEDVELHVDVTGCFHHASMMMMAVMQLLKYRGVRTMSVLSSNRREQQVENVTDIYRLFNFISGAHEFIHFGNIREITAYMEAVSYTHLTLPTIA
;
A
#
# COMPACT_ATOMS: atom_id res chain seq x y z
N SER A 1 7.62 14.01 17.26
CA SER A 1 8.99 14.23 16.74
C SER A 1 9.11 13.60 15.35
N PHE A 2 9.88 14.25 14.47
CA PHE A 2 10.18 13.71 13.15
C PHE A 2 11.01 12.44 13.26
N SER A 3 10.63 11.42 12.49
CA SER A 3 11.38 10.20 12.30
C SER A 3 12.04 10.21 10.91
N ARG A 4 13.19 9.54 10.81
CA ARG A 4 13.91 9.40 9.53
C ARG A 4 13.73 7.96 9.08
N TYR A 5 13.31 7.76 7.84
CA TYR A 5 13.21 6.43 7.26
C TYR A 5 14.15 6.34 6.07
N LYS A 6 14.90 5.26 5.99
CA LYS A 6 15.79 4.98 4.88
C LYS A 6 15.06 4.12 3.85
N ASN A 7 15.03 4.59 2.61
CA ASN A 7 14.52 3.82 1.48
C ASN A 7 15.49 2.71 1.05
N PRO A 8 15.03 1.68 0.32
CA PRO A 8 15.91 0.68 -0.28
C PRO A 8 16.99 1.25 -1.21
N ASP A 9 16.74 2.40 -1.83
CA ASP A 9 17.73 3.14 -2.66
C ASP A 9 18.69 4.00 -1.84
N GLY A 10 18.60 3.98 -0.50
CA GLY A 10 19.45 4.72 0.42
C GLY A 10 18.99 6.15 0.72
N MET A 11 17.98 6.67 0.04
CA MET A 11 17.46 8.02 0.29
C MET A 11 16.73 8.09 1.64
N MET A 12 16.89 9.22 2.33
CA MET A 12 16.25 9.47 3.64
C MET A 12 14.93 10.22 3.46
N ILE A 13 13.88 9.69 4.08
CA ILE A 13 12.56 10.32 4.14
C ILE A 13 12.32 10.82 5.57
N TYR A 14 11.92 12.07 5.69
CA TYR A 14 11.53 12.67 6.96
C TYR A 14 10.01 12.66 7.09
N CYS A 15 9.47 12.03 8.11
CA CYS A 15 8.03 11.93 8.35
C CYS A 15 7.69 11.97 9.85
N VAL A 16 6.47 12.34 10.16
CA VAL A 16 5.93 12.34 11.52
C VAL A 16 5.31 10.98 11.84
N GLN A 17 4.64 10.39 10.86
CA GLN A 17 3.98 9.09 10.97
C GLN A 17 4.65 8.07 10.04
N ALA A 18 4.72 6.81 10.47
CA ALA A 18 5.38 5.75 9.71
C ALA A 18 4.76 5.53 8.32
N ASN A 19 3.42 5.56 8.24
CA ASN A 19 2.67 5.38 6.99
C ASN A 19 2.95 6.48 5.95
N GLU A 20 3.29 7.70 6.39
CA GLU A 20 3.69 8.80 5.51
C GLU A 20 4.92 8.43 4.66
N SER A 21 5.84 7.62 5.20
CA SER A 21 7.08 7.26 4.53
C SER A 21 6.85 6.42 3.26
N ALA A 22 5.91 5.49 3.29
CA ALA A 22 5.56 4.67 2.13
C ALA A 22 4.88 5.49 1.03
N VAL A 23 3.97 6.42 1.40
CA VAL A 23 3.31 7.33 0.44
C VAL A 23 4.34 8.21 -0.24
N ARG A 24 5.23 8.85 0.52
CA ARG A 24 6.29 9.73 -0.01
C ARG A 24 7.23 8.97 -0.94
N ARG A 25 7.63 7.76 -0.54
CA ARG A 25 8.46 6.92 -1.40
C ARG A 25 7.76 6.59 -2.72
N THR A 26 6.50 6.14 -2.67
CA THR A 26 5.74 5.80 -3.87
C THR A 26 5.60 7.02 -4.78
N ALA A 27 5.24 8.17 -4.22
CA ALA A 27 5.12 9.42 -4.97
C ALA A 27 6.45 9.82 -5.63
N ASP A 28 7.59 9.68 -4.93
CA ASP A 28 8.91 9.99 -5.45
C ASP A 28 9.31 9.05 -6.62
N VAL A 29 8.99 7.76 -6.50
CA VAL A 29 9.25 6.79 -7.58
C VAL A 29 8.43 7.12 -8.81
N LEU A 30 7.12 7.36 -8.66
CA LEU A 30 6.23 7.72 -9.76
C LEU A 30 6.64 9.04 -10.42
N GLN A 31 7.00 10.04 -9.63
CA GLN A 31 7.47 11.33 -10.17
C GLN A 31 8.71 11.19 -11.05
N LYS A 32 9.66 10.31 -10.69
CA LYS A 32 10.84 10.00 -11.51
C LYS A 32 10.49 9.34 -12.85
N GLN A 33 9.32 8.70 -12.93
CA GLN A 33 8.76 8.08 -14.13
C GLN A 33 7.87 9.04 -14.94
N GLY A 34 7.64 10.26 -14.42
CA GLY A 34 6.72 11.23 -15.01
C GLY A 34 5.26 10.97 -14.66
N GLU A 35 5.02 10.15 -13.64
CA GLU A 35 3.70 9.73 -13.17
C GLU A 35 3.38 10.34 -11.80
N ARG A 36 2.15 10.16 -11.33
CA ARG A 36 1.70 10.63 -10.03
C ARG A 36 0.68 9.67 -9.41
N LEU A 37 0.47 9.79 -8.10
CA LEU A 37 -0.64 9.13 -7.44
C LEU A 37 -1.95 9.85 -7.77
N ASP A 38 -2.91 9.14 -8.34
CA ASP A 38 -4.23 9.67 -8.60
C ASP A 38 -5.14 9.57 -7.37
N CYS A 39 -5.08 8.46 -6.64
CA CYS A 39 -5.88 8.25 -5.44
C CYS A 39 -5.09 7.56 -4.33
N LEU A 40 -5.28 8.02 -3.11
CA LEU A 40 -4.81 7.39 -1.89
C LEU A 40 -6.00 6.96 -1.04
N PHE A 41 -6.17 5.65 -0.84
CA PHE A 41 -7.09 5.09 0.15
C PHE A 41 -6.34 4.81 1.45
N TYR A 42 -6.91 5.16 2.58
CA TYR A 42 -6.34 4.89 3.89
C TYR A 42 -7.41 4.42 4.87
N PHE A 43 -7.00 3.66 5.89
CA PHE A 43 -7.91 3.21 6.93
C PHE A 43 -8.05 4.28 8.01
N SER A 44 -9.31 4.63 8.32
CA SER A 44 -9.69 5.45 9.45
C SER A 44 -10.19 4.54 10.58
N THR A 45 -9.52 4.58 11.72
CA THR A 45 -9.85 3.77 12.89
C THR A 45 -10.16 4.66 14.08
N LYS A 46 -10.76 4.12 15.15
CA LYS A 46 -10.98 4.88 16.37
C LYS A 46 -9.68 5.47 16.90
N GLN A 47 -8.57 4.73 16.83
CA GLN A 47 -7.27 5.21 17.27
C GLN A 47 -6.76 6.37 16.39
N THR A 48 -7.05 6.35 15.09
CA THR A 48 -6.62 7.45 14.20
C THR A 48 -7.44 8.73 14.42
N GLN A 49 -8.59 8.64 15.07
CA GLN A 49 -9.43 9.78 15.47
C GLN A 49 -9.04 10.39 16.82
N GLU A 50 -8.09 9.78 17.55
CA GLU A 50 -7.56 10.36 18.80
C GLU A 50 -6.72 11.59 18.49
N GLU A 51 -6.85 12.60 19.36
CA GLU A 51 -6.05 13.83 19.28
C GLU A 51 -4.63 13.61 19.73
N ILE A 52 -3.70 14.21 19.01
CA ILE A 52 -2.28 14.29 19.39
C ILE A 52 -1.79 15.73 19.36
N SER A 53 -0.91 16.07 20.29
CA SER A 53 -0.13 17.30 20.23
C SER A 53 1.23 17.02 19.61
N TYR A 54 1.63 17.84 18.66
CA TYR A 54 2.93 17.75 18.01
C TYR A 54 3.50 19.15 17.76
N ILE A 55 4.81 19.22 17.62
CA ILE A 55 5.51 20.46 17.25
C ILE A 55 5.68 20.44 15.73
N ASP A 56 5.17 21.45 15.05
CA ASP A 56 5.30 21.60 13.61
C ASP A 56 6.70 22.02 13.16
N GLU A 57 6.90 22.23 11.86
CA GLU A 57 8.19 22.58 11.27
C GLU A 57 8.68 23.98 11.65
N ILE A 58 7.77 24.84 12.11
CA ILE A 58 8.05 26.22 12.53
C ILE A 58 8.32 26.29 14.04
N GLY A 59 8.05 25.22 14.78
CA GLY A 59 8.23 25.11 16.23
C GLY A 59 6.95 25.39 17.03
N ASP A 60 5.80 25.53 16.40
CA ASP A 60 4.53 25.77 17.05
C ASP A 60 3.89 24.44 17.50
N GLU A 61 3.29 24.46 18.71
CA GLU A 61 2.50 23.33 19.20
C GLU A 61 1.13 23.33 18.54
N ARG A 62 0.78 22.22 17.90
CA ARG A 62 -0.53 22.00 17.27
C ARG A 62 -1.18 20.75 17.83
N THR A 63 -2.51 20.77 17.89
CA THR A 63 -3.33 19.62 18.28
C THR A 63 -4.30 19.28 17.16
N MET A 64 -4.27 18.03 16.72
CA MET A 64 -5.20 17.49 15.74
C MET A 64 -5.26 15.96 15.86
N THR A 65 -6.21 15.33 15.17
CA THR A 65 -6.28 13.87 15.14
C THR A 65 -5.12 13.27 14.32
N HIS A 66 -4.76 12.03 14.59
CA HIS A 66 -3.77 11.29 13.78
C HIS A 66 -4.13 11.29 12.29
N GLU A 67 -5.43 11.10 11.98
CA GLU A 67 -5.94 11.12 10.61
C GLU A 67 -5.79 12.49 9.96
N ALA A 68 -6.19 13.55 10.65
CA ALA A 68 -6.08 14.90 10.12
C ALA A 68 -4.63 15.27 9.80
N LEU A 69 -3.70 14.92 10.70
CA LEU A 69 -2.27 15.10 10.49
C LEU A 69 -1.77 14.31 9.27
N PHE A 70 -2.17 13.03 9.17
CA PHE A 70 -1.78 12.21 8.01
C PHE A 70 -2.27 12.84 6.71
N ARG A 71 -3.55 13.20 6.61
CA ARG A 71 -4.12 13.84 5.42
C ARG A 71 -3.40 15.12 5.04
N GLU A 72 -3.16 16.01 6.01
CA GLU A 72 -2.43 17.27 5.76
C GLU A 72 -1.07 17.01 5.12
N ARG A 73 -0.37 15.97 5.57
CA ARG A 73 0.98 15.66 5.11
C ARG A 73 1.06 14.89 3.79
N VAL A 74 0.00 14.18 3.41
CA VAL A 74 0.01 13.35 2.19
C VAL A 74 -0.87 13.89 1.06
N GLN A 75 -1.79 14.82 1.33
CA GLN A 75 -2.74 15.32 0.34
C GLN A 75 -2.10 15.96 -0.90
N SER A 76 -0.86 16.45 -0.79
CA SER A 76 -0.15 17.02 -1.93
C SER A 76 0.42 15.97 -2.89
N PHE A 77 0.47 14.70 -2.47
CA PHE A 77 1.02 13.61 -3.27
C PHE A 77 -0.01 12.87 -4.11
N ALA A 78 -1.31 12.99 -3.78
CA ALA A 78 -2.39 12.31 -4.49
C ALA A 78 -3.51 13.30 -4.84
N ALA A 79 -4.15 13.12 -6.01
CA ALA A 79 -5.27 13.97 -6.41
C ALA A 79 -6.51 13.74 -5.53
N HIS A 80 -6.70 12.51 -5.03
CA HIS A 80 -7.78 12.13 -4.13
C HIS A 80 -7.23 11.42 -2.90
N CYS A 81 -7.76 11.79 -1.70
CA CYS A 81 -7.45 11.12 -0.43
C CYS A 81 -8.75 10.66 0.22
N ILE A 82 -8.98 9.36 0.29
CA ILE A 82 -10.23 8.74 0.72
C ILE A 82 -10.00 7.88 1.94
N GLY A 83 -10.63 8.26 3.05
CA GLY A 83 -10.66 7.45 4.28
C GLY A 83 -11.71 6.35 4.17
N ILE A 84 -11.35 5.14 4.57
CA ILE A 84 -12.25 3.99 4.70
C ILE A 84 -12.36 3.68 6.18
N ASP A 85 -13.56 3.78 6.73
CA ASP A 85 -13.82 3.46 8.13
C ASP A 85 -13.51 2.00 8.42
N TYR A 86 -12.66 1.79 9.43
CA TYR A 86 -12.24 0.48 9.86
C TYR A 86 -12.38 0.32 11.37
N ASP A 87 -13.21 -0.62 11.81
CA ASP A 87 -13.37 -0.97 13.22
C ASP A 87 -12.44 -2.14 13.58
N GLU A 88 -11.47 -1.87 14.42
CA GLU A 88 -10.45 -2.82 14.88
C GLU A 88 -11.01 -3.94 15.77
N SER A 89 -12.20 -3.73 16.36
CA SER A 89 -12.85 -4.67 17.30
C SER A 89 -13.62 -5.81 16.61
N ILE A 90 -13.57 -5.89 15.29
CA ILE A 90 -14.44 -6.74 14.48
C ILE A 90 -14.08 -8.23 14.61
N ARG A 91 -15.12 -9.06 14.77
CA ARG A 91 -15.02 -10.52 14.76
C ARG A 91 -14.78 -11.07 13.34
N ASN A 92 -14.23 -12.28 13.23
CA ASN A 92 -13.80 -12.90 11.97
C ASN A 92 -14.82 -12.90 10.82
N GLU A 93 -16.12 -13.13 11.11
CA GLU A 93 -17.16 -13.13 10.07
C GLU A 93 -17.35 -11.75 9.42
N GLU A 94 -17.19 -10.70 10.20
CA GLU A 94 -17.31 -9.33 9.74
C GLU A 94 -16.07 -8.86 8.97
N SER A 95 -14.90 -9.44 9.25
CA SER A 95 -13.66 -9.14 8.54
C SER A 95 -13.74 -9.48 7.06
N ILE A 96 -14.40 -10.58 6.68
CA ILE A 96 -14.61 -10.96 5.28
C ILE A 96 -15.51 -9.93 4.57
N ARG A 97 -16.62 -9.55 5.21
CA ARG A 97 -17.54 -8.53 4.64
C ARG A 97 -16.83 -7.19 4.46
N ARG A 98 -15.93 -6.84 5.37
CA ARG A 98 -15.14 -5.61 5.29
C ARG A 98 -14.14 -5.65 4.13
N ALA A 99 -13.43 -6.75 3.92
CA ALA A 99 -12.54 -6.89 2.77
C ALA A 99 -13.31 -6.74 1.45
N LEU A 100 -14.48 -7.37 1.34
CA LEU A 100 -15.37 -7.22 0.18
C LEU A 100 -15.82 -5.77 0.01
N SER A 101 -16.31 -5.13 1.08
CA SER A 101 -16.74 -3.73 1.06
C SER A 101 -15.62 -2.77 0.65
N MET A 102 -14.38 -3.00 1.11
CA MET A 102 -13.23 -2.19 0.71
C MET A 102 -12.93 -2.33 -0.77
N ALA A 103 -12.91 -3.56 -1.29
CA ALA A 103 -12.72 -3.80 -2.71
C ALA A 103 -13.85 -3.18 -3.56
N ASP A 104 -15.09 -3.15 -3.04
CA ASP A 104 -16.23 -2.52 -3.69
C ASP A 104 -16.14 -0.99 -3.67
N ILE A 105 -15.72 -0.38 -2.55
CA ILE A 105 -15.50 1.07 -2.47
C ILE A 105 -14.44 1.51 -3.51
N MET A 106 -13.33 0.77 -3.58
CA MET A 106 -12.28 1.05 -4.57
C MET A 106 -12.80 0.84 -6.00
N GLY A 107 -13.56 -0.24 -6.26
CA GLY A 107 -14.17 -0.51 -7.56
C GLY A 107 -15.14 0.59 -7.98
N THR A 108 -16.04 1.00 -7.10
CA THR A 108 -17.00 2.08 -7.35
C THR A 108 -16.28 3.42 -7.65
N PHE A 109 -15.19 3.68 -6.94
CA PHE A 109 -14.38 4.87 -7.23
C PHE A 109 -13.75 4.80 -8.63
N MET A 110 -13.15 3.67 -9.02
CA MET A 110 -12.59 3.47 -10.36
C MET A 110 -13.66 3.66 -11.44
N GLU A 111 -14.85 3.10 -11.26
CA GLU A 111 -15.98 3.27 -12.16
C GLU A 111 -16.39 4.75 -12.29
N ALA A 112 -16.49 5.47 -11.16
CA ALA A 112 -16.82 6.89 -11.15
C ALA A 112 -15.78 7.76 -11.89
N GLN A 113 -14.50 7.33 -11.90
CA GLN A 113 -13.44 7.96 -12.67
C GLN A 113 -13.34 7.46 -14.13
N SER A 114 -14.16 6.48 -14.50
CA SER A 114 -14.11 5.80 -15.81
C SER A 114 -12.77 5.10 -16.08
N TRP A 115 -12.09 4.63 -15.04
CA TRP A 115 -10.85 3.86 -15.15
C TRP A 115 -11.15 2.41 -15.45
N GLN A 116 -10.39 1.82 -16.39
CA GLN A 116 -10.45 0.39 -16.62
C GLN A 116 -9.54 -0.29 -15.58
N PRO A 117 -10.00 -1.36 -14.91
CA PRO A 117 -9.21 -2.03 -13.86
C PRO A 117 -7.82 -2.48 -14.33
N GLU A 118 -7.69 -2.87 -15.60
CA GLU A 118 -6.44 -3.33 -16.22
C GLU A 118 -5.40 -2.22 -16.36
N ASP A 119 -5.85 -0.96 -16.39
CA ASP A 119 -4.99 0.22 -16.50
C ASP A 119 -4.61 0.76 -15.11
N VAL A 120 -5.20 0.20 -14.03
CA VAL A 120 -4.94 0.65 -12.65
C VAL A 120 -3.75 -0.08 -12.05
N GLU A 121 -2.80 0.69 -11.53
CA GLU A 121 -1.66 0.21 -10.78
C GLU A 121 -1.85 0.46 -9.28
N LEU A 122 -1.77 -0.60 -8.49
CA LEU A 122 -1.96 -0.57 -7.05
C LEU A 122 -0.61 -0.61 -6.33
N HIS A 123 -0.37 0.37 -5.49
CA HIS A 123 0.73 0.42 -4.53
C HIS A 123 0.16 0.29 -3.12
N VAL A 124 0.66 -0.64 -2.33
CA VAL A 124 0.10 -0.98 -1.03
C VAL A 124 1.10 -0.71 0.08
N ASP A 125 0.66 -0.06 1.14
CA ASP A 125 1.40 0.07 2.38
C ASP A 125 0.75 -0.77 3.48
N VAL A 126 1.48 -1.73 4.01
CA VAL A 126 1.06 -2.59 5.13
C VAL A 126 1.65 -2.16 6.47
N THR A 127 2.20 -0.96 6.54
CA THR A 127 2.82 -0.40 7.75
C THR A 127 1.82 -0.26 8.88
N GLY A 128 2.21 -0.71 10.07
CA GLY A 128 1.44 -0.48 11.30
C GLY A 128 0.09 -1.18 11.36
N CYS A 129 -0.20 -2.07 10.40
CA CYS A 129 -1.42 -2.85 10.43
C CYS A 129 -1.44 -3.84 11.61
N PHE A 130 -2.58 -3.95 12.27
CA PHE A 130 -2.85 -5.09 13.17
C PHE A 130 -2.68 -6.39 12.39
N HIS A 131 -2.31 -7.48 13.07
CA HIS A 131 -2.06 -8.76 12.40
C HIS A 131 -3.18 -9.20 11.44
N HIS A 132 -4.44 -9.03 11.84
CA HIS A 132 -5.60 -9.37 11.00
C HIS A 132 -5.81 -8.37 9.86
N ALA A 133 -5.45 -7.10 10.02
CA ALA A 133 -5.59 -6.10 8.98
C ALA A 133 -4.63 -6.34 7.80
N SER A 134 -3.40 -6.81 8.07
CA SER A 134 -2.47 -7.22 7.00
C SER A 134 -3.04 -8.39 6.18
N MET A 135 -3.65 -9.38 6.84
CA MET A 135 -4.32 -10.49 6.14
C MET A 135 -5.50 -10.02 5.32
N MET A 136 -6.29 -9.08 5.86
CA MET A 136 -7.41 -8.48 5.15
C MET A 136 -6.93 -7.68 3.93
N MET A 137 -5.85 -6.90 4.05
CA MET A 137 -5.24 -6.21 2.92
C MET A 137 -4.83 -7.19 1.81
N MET A 138 -4.25 -8.34 2.17
CA MET A 138 -3.95 -9.40 1.19
C MET A 138 -5.21 -9.90 0.48
N ALA A 139 -6.31 -10.06 1.20
CA ALA A 139 -7.59 -10.46 0.58
C ALA A 139 -8.12 -9.36 -0.36
N VAL A 140 -8.08 -8.10 0.04
CA VAL A 140 -8.47 -6.96 -0.83
C VAL A 140 -7.62 -6.93 -2.09
N MET A 141 -6.31 -7.09 -1.98
CA MET A 141 -5.41 -7.15 -3.14
C MET A 141 -5.77 -8.29 -4.10
N GLN A 142 -6.11 -9.48 -3.57
CA GLN A 142 -6.55 -10.60 -4.39
C GLN A 142 -7.90 -10.31 -5.08
N LEU A 143 -8.86 -9.68 -4.38
CA LEU A 143 -10.15 -9.29 -4.96
C LEU A 143 -9.99 -8.27 -6.09
N LEU A 144 -9.12 -7.26 -5.90
CA LEU A 144 -8.82 -6.26 -6.91
C LEU A 144 -8.09 -6.87 -8.11
N LYS A 145 -7.15 -7.79 -7.86
CA LYS A 145 -6.47 -8.57 -8.91
C LYS A 145 -7.50 -9.36 -9.75
N TYR A 146 -8.50 -9.95 -9.12
CA TYR A 146 -9.58 -10.67 -9.82
C TYR A 146 -10.38 -9.75 -10.75
N ARG A 147 -10.46 -8.46 -10.43
CA ARG A 147 -11.09 -7.42 -11.27
C ARG A 147 -10.15 -6.88 -12.36
N GLY A 148 -8.88 -7.27 -12.40
CA GLY A 148 -7.90 -6.85 -13.39
C GLY A 148 -6.85 -5.85 -12.89
N VAL A 149 -6.98 -5.33 -11.65
CA VAL A 149 -6.03 -4.36 -11.07
C VAL A 149 -4.67 -5.01 -10.83
N ARG A 150 -3.60 -4.33 -11.22
CA ARG A 150 -2.22 -4.81 -11.07
C ARG A 150 -1.57 -4.26 -9.79
N THR A 151 -1.13 -5.15 -8.90
CA THR A 151 -0.32 -4.73 -7.74
C THR A 151 1.15 -4.59 -8.13
N MET A 152 1.66 -3.37 -8.09
CA MET A 152 3.02 -3.02 -8.49
C MET A 152 4.00 -3.09 -7.32
N SER A 153 3.62 -2.59 -6.15
CA SER A 153 4.47 -2.65 -4.97
C SER A 153 3.68 -2.86 -3.69
N VAL A 154 4.31 -3.58 -2.76
CA VAL A 154 3.87 -3.73 -1.38
C VAL A 154 5.00 -3.27 -0.48
N LEU A 155 4.75 -2.22 0.30
CA LEU A 155 5.73 -1.60 1.18
C LEU A 155 5.36 -1.84 2.64
N SER A 156 6.37 -1.88 3.49
CA SER A 156 6.23 -1.92 4.93
C SER A 156 7.29 -1.03 5.58
N SER A 157 6.91 -0.13 6.46
CA SER A 157 7.86 0.71 7.17
C SER A 157 8.17 0.13 8.54
N ASN A 158 9.40 -0.29 8.72
CA ASN A 158 9.92 -0.80 9.97
C ASN A 158 10.32 0.37 10.88
N ARG A 159 9.48 0.64 11.89
CA ARG A 159 9.71 1.76 12.81
C ARG A 159 10.96 1.57 13.68
N ARG A 160 11.32 0.33 14.02
CA ARG A 160 12.48 0.03 14.88
C ARG A 160 13.78 0.29 14.13
N GLU A 161 13.85 -0.16 12.87
CA GLU A 161 15.03 -0.02 12.02
C GLU A 161 15.03 1.27 11.20
N GLN A 162 13.92 2.01 11.24
CA GLN A 162 13.74 3.24 10.48
C GLN A 162 13.99 3.03 8.96
N GLN A 163 13.41 1.95 8.44
CA GLN A 163 13.55 1.59 7.03
C GLN A 163 12.19 1.36 6.39
N VAL A 164 12.08 1.71 5.11
CA VAL A 164 10.97 1.30 4.24
C VAL A 164 11.41 0.07 3.49
N GLU A 165 10.76 -1.05 3.77
CA GLU A 165 11.04 -2.35 3.15
C GLU A 165 10.09 -2.57 1.97
N ASN A 166 10.62 -3.13 0.89
CA ASN A 166 9.82 -3.59 -0.23
C ASN A 166 9.56 -5.08 -0.08
N VAL A 167 8.33 -5.44 0.27
CA VAL A 167 7.90 -6.82 0.48
C VAL A 167 7.10 -7.39 -0.69
N THR A 168 7.17 -6.75 -1.85
CA THR A 168 6.45 -7.14 -3.07
C THR A 168 6.72 -8.59 -3.47
N ASP A 169 7.94 -9.08 -3.29
CA ASP A 169 8.30 -10.44 -3.67
C ASP A 169 7.60 -11.51 -2.80
N ILE A 170 7.27 -11.18 -1.55
CA ILE A 170 6.45 -12.04 -0.71
C ILE A 170 5.04 -12.15 -1.31
N TYR A 171 4.44 -11.02 -1.72
CA TYR A 171 3.15 -11.03 -2.40
C TYR A 171 3.18 -11.81 -3.72
N ARG A 172 4.23 -11.62 -4.52
CA ARG A 172 4.44 -12.38 -5.77
C ARG A 172 4.55 -13.88 -5.54
N LEU A 173 5.22 -14.28 -4.46
CA LEU A 173 5.33 -15.69 -4.07
C LEU A 173 3.95 -16.31 -3.76
N PHE A 174 3.06 -15.61 -3.07
CA PHE A 174 1.68 -16.06 -2.87
C PHE A 174 0.94 -16.27 -4.19
N ASN A 175 1.08 -15.34 -5.12
CA ASN A 175 0.47 -15.48 -6.46
C ASN A 175 1.06 -16.66 -7.24
N PHE A 176 2.37 -16.88 -7.15
CA PHE A 176 3.02 -18.03 -7.76
C PHE A 176 2.52 -19.37 -7.20
N ILE A 177 2.39 -19.49 -5.88
CA ILE A 177 1.87 -20.70 -5.23
C ILE A 177 0.44 -20.98 -5.72
N SER A 178 -0.42 -19.97 -5.77
CA SER A 178 -1.79 -20.10 -6.30
C SER A 178 -1.80 -20.51 -7.76
N GLY A 179 -0.93 -19.89 -8.58
CA GLY A 179 -0.81 -20.21 -10.00
C GLY A 179 -0.25 -21.62 -10.25
N ALA A 180 0.70 -22.08 -9.43
CA ALA A 180 1.21 -23.45 -9.49
C ALA A 180 0.10 -24.47 -9.18
N HIS A 181 -0.75 -24.18 -8.20
CA HIS A 181 -1.91 -25.01 -7.90
C HIS A 181 -2.90 -25.06 -9.08
N GLU A 182 -3.23 -23.93 -9.68
CA GLU A 182 -4.10 -23.85 -10.87
C GLU A 182 -3.50 -24.62 -12.05
N PHE A 183 -2.20 -24.50 -12.26
CA PHE A 183 -1.52 -25.25 -13.32
C PHE A 183 -1.61 -26.77 -13.12
N ILE A 184 -1.30 -27.25 -11.92
CA ILE A 184 -1.32 -28.69 -11.61
C ILE A 184 -2.71 -29.28 -11.75
N HIS A 185 -3.75 -28.56 -11.35
CA HIS A 185 -5.11 -29.09 -11.30
C HIS A 185 -5.94 -28.79 -12.56
N PHE A 186 -5.67 -27.68 -13.24
CA PHE A 186 -6.48 -27.18 -14.35
C PHE A 186 -5.70 -26.87 -15.63
N GLY A 187 -4.37 -26.99 -15.61
CA GLY A 187 -3.50 -26.68 -16.76
C GLY A 187 -3.39 -25.18 -17.07
N ASN A 188 -3.82 -24.28 -16.16
CA ASN A 188 -3.75 -22.83 -16.37
C ASN A 188 -2.34 -22.32 -16.07
N ILE A 189 -1.64 -21.77 -17.08
CA ILE A 189 -0.25 -21.28 -16.98
C ILE A 189 -0.15 -19.78 -16.71
N ARG A 190 -1.26 -19.04 -16.74
CA ARG A 190 -1.27 -17.54 -16.74
C ARG A 190 -0.47 -16.95 -15.57
N GLU A 191 -0.73 -17.39 -14.34
CA GLU A 191 -0.09 -16.86 -13.14
C GLU A 191 1.39 -17.25 -13.04
N ILE A 192 1.75 -18.47 -13.48
CA ILE A 192 3.15 -18.90 -13.54
C ILE A 192 3.93 -18.04 -14.52
N THR A 193 3.39 -17.79 -15.69
CA THR A 193 4.01 -16.94 -16.71
C THR A 193 4.23 -15.53 -16.18
N ALA A 194 3.20 -14.91 -15.58
CA ALA A 194 3.29 -13.59 -14.98
C ALA A 194 4.38 -13.49 -13.89
N TYR A 195 4.51 -14.54 -13.06
CA TYR A 195 5.56 -14.60 -12.05
C TYR A 195 6.95 -14.68 -12.68
N MET A 196 7.15 -15.57 -13.66
CA MET A 196 8.45 -15.76 -14.33
C MET A 196 8.89 -14.49 -15.05
N GLU A 197 8.00 -13.76 -15.68
CA GLU A 197 8.28 -12.47 -16.29
C GLU A 197 8.74 -11.45 -15.24
N ALA A 198 8.02 -11.32 -14.12
CA ALA A 198 8.36 -10.39 -13.04
C ALA A 198 9.73 -10.70 -12.42
N VAL A 199 10.07 -11.98 -12.21
CA VAL A 199 11.38 -12.40 -11.65
C VAL A 199 12.51 -12.13 -12.66
N SER A 200 12.30 -12.39 -13.94
CA SER A 200 13.30 -12.12 -14.98
C SER A 200 13.68 -10.65 -15.04
N TYR A 201 12.73 -9.73 -14.91
CA TYR A 201 13.01 -8.29 -14.84
C TYR A 201 13.82 -7.93 -13.59
N THR A 202 13.56 -8.54 -12.46
CA THR A 202 14.28 -8.26 -11.20
C THR A 202 15.74 -8.68 -11.28
N HIS A 203 16.06 -9.79 -11.92
CA HIS A 203 17.44 -10.26 -12.10
C HIS A 203 18.24 -9.44 -13.11
N LEU A 204 17.60 -8.83 -14.11
CA LEU A 204 18.26 -7.98 -15.11
C LEU A 204 18.61 -6.59 -14.55
N THR A 205 18.00 -6.16 -13.45
CA THR A 205 18.19 -4.84 -12.84
C THR A 205 19.12 -4.86 -11.61
N LEU A 206 19.64 -6.02 -11.19
CA LEU A 206 20.65 -6.10 -10.14
C LEU A 206 21.97 -5.52 -10.66
N PRO A 207 22.56 -4.51 -10.00
CA PRO A 207 23.88 -4.01 -10.39
C PRO A 207 24.88 -5.15 -10.20
N THR A 208 25.63 -5.43 -11.27
CA THR A 208 26.79 -6.32 -11.19
C THR A 208 27.78 -5.62 -10.26
N ILE A 209 27.92 -6.14 -9.04
CA ILE A 209 28.96 -5.70 -8.12
C ILE A 209 30.27 -6.26 -8.69
N ALA A 210 31.06 -5.39 -9.29
CA ALA A 210 32.43 -5.65 -9.70
C ALA A 210 33.35 -5.42 -8.50
#